data_825ffb4cf539e4a17d7c2b1a6eeb6fc8
#
_entry.id   825ffb4cf539e4a17d7c2b1a6eeb6fc8
#
_cell.length_a   1.000
_cell.length_b   1.000
_cell.length_c   1.000
_cell.angle_alpha   90.00
_cell.angle_beta   90.00
_cell.angle_gamma   90.00
#
_symmetry.space_group_name_H-M   'P 1'
#
loop_
_entity.id
_entity.type
_entity.pdbx_description
1 polymer ?
#
loop_
_entity_poly.entity_id
_entity_poly.type
_entity_poly.pdbx_seq_one_letter_code
_entity_poly.pdbx_strand_id
1 'polypeptide(L)'
;TVYKADRVVCSLPLPVMRYIKFDPYLPSVMAKGIALVPYFPMTQVHLVAKEPFWEADGWSPDMWTDTVAGHVIANRHNVDNTDVTSLTAWARGFTALQLDQVSPEEGKAWVISEFERIRPSAKGKLEAPQIKSWLRDPFANGDYAVWEPGQVTEFLYAVGQPHGNIHFCGEHT
;
A
#
# COMPACT_ATOMS: atom_id res chain seq x y z
N THR A 1 -18.80 -2.49 23.01
CA THR A 1 -19.54 -1.22 22.84
C THR A 1 -20.50 -1.39 21.67
N VAL A 2 -21.75 -0.90 21.82
CA VAL A 2 -22.78 -0.90 20.77
C VAL A 2 -23.00 0.54 20.34
N TYR A 3 -22.94 0.76 19.03
CA TYR A 3 -23.29 2.05 18.41
C TYR A 3 -24.61 1.90 17.65
N LYS A 4 -25.42 2.96 17.65
CA LYS A 4 -26.68 3.02 16.89
C LYS A 4 -26.62 4.23 15.96
N ALA A 5 -26.98 4.03 14.70
CA ALA A 5 -27.04 5.08 13.70
C ALA A 5 -28.14 4.76 12.68
N ASP A 6 -28.71 5.79 12.07
CA ASP A 6 -29.71 5.63 11.01
C ASP A 6 -29.08 5.14 9.69
N ARG A 7 -27.81 5.49 9.46
CA ARG A 7 -27.04 5.10 8.29
C ARG A 7 -25.58 4.85 8.68
N VAL A 8 -24.92 3.95 7.96
CA VAL A 8 -23.51 3.64 8.12
C VAL A 8 -22.82 3.80 6.77
N VAL A 9 -21.67 4.49 6.76
CA VAL A 9 -20.76 4.51 5.62
C VAL A 9 -19.60 3.57 5.94
N CYS A 10 -19.45 2.55 5.11
CA CYS A 10 -18.41 1.52 5.27
C CYS A 10 -17.33 1.73 4.19
N SER A 11 -16.17 2.20 4.62
CA SER A 11 -14.98 2.40 3.78
C SER A 11 -13.88 1.36 4.04
N LEU A 12 -14.23 0.25 4.65
CA LEU A 12 -13.28 -0.80 5.01
C LEU A 12 -12.78 -1.54 3.75
N PRO A 13 -11.50 -1.94 3.71
CA PRO A 13 -10.97 -2.77 2.64
C PRO A 13 -11.72 -4.11 2.52
N LEU A 14 -11.90 -4.62 1.30
CA LEU A 14 -12.60 -5.88 1.07
C LEU A 14 -12.05 -7.05 1.93
N PRO A 15 -10.72 -7.24 2.07
CA PRO A 15 -10.18 -8.31 2.91
C PRO A 15 -10.60 -8.20 4.38
N VAL A 16 -10.74 -6.98 4.90
CA VAL A 16 -11.17 -6.74 6.29
C VAL A 16 -12.65 -7.03 6.46
N MET A 17 -13.48 -6.69 5.47
CA MET A 17 -14.92 -6.97 5.49
C MET A 17 -15.24 -8.47 5.59
N ARG A 18 -14.33 -9.36 5.20
CA ARG A 18 -14.48 -10.83 5.34
C ARG A 18 -14.72 -11.28 6.78
N TYR A 19 -14.25 -10.51 7.75
CA TYR A 19 -14.36 -10.80 9.18
C TYR A 19 -15.55 -10.14 9.85
N ILE A 20 -16.36 -9.37 9.10
CA ILE A 20 -17.53 -8.67 9.62
C ILE A 20 -18.79 -9.50 9.37
N LYS A 21 -19.55 -9.71 10.41
CA LYS A 21 -20.88 -10.32 10.30
C LYS A 21 -21.90 -9.25 9.94
N PHE A 22 -22.51 -9.40 8.78
CA PHE A 22 -23.63 -8.57 8.34
C PHE A 22 -24.96 -9.26 8.67
N ASP A 23 -25.94 -8.47 9.14
CA ASP A 23 -27.29 -8.93 9.43
C ASP A 23 -28.30 -7.87 8.93
N PRO A 24 -29.14 -8.17 7.93
CA PRO A 24 -29.19 -9.45 7.19
C PRO A 24 -27.92 -9.72 6.38
N TYR A 25 -27.73 -10.96 5.90
CA TYR A 25 -26.60 -11.36 5.08
C TYR A 25 -26.52 -10.53 3.78
N LEU A 26 -25.31 -10.23 3.37
CA LEU A 26 -25.05 -9.55 2.10
C LEU A 26 -25.59 -10.34 0.89
N PRO A 27 -26.01 -9.69 -0.19
CA PRO A 27 -26.30 -10.36 -1.45
C PRO A 27 -25.13 -11.26 -1.89
N SER A 28 -25.45 -12.42 -2.45
CA SER A 28 -24.43 -13.46 -2.75
C SER A 28 -23.31 -12.97 -3.66
N VAL A 29 -23.61 -12.13 -4.66
CA VAL A 29 -22.62 -11.57 -5.56
C VAL A 29 -21.67 -10.58 -4.85
N MET A 30 -22.18 -9.76 -3.93
CA MET A 30 -21.39 -8.86 -3.11
C MET A 30 -20.48 -9.66 -2.15
N ALA A 31 -21.05 -10.63 -1.44
CA ALA A 31 -20.30 -11.50 -0.53
C ALA A 31 -19.18 -12.26 -1.27
N LYS A 32 -19.45 -12.71 -2.48
CA LYS A 32 -18.47 -13.37 -3.36
C LYS A 32 -17.37 -12.41 -3.79
N GLY A 33 -17.69 -11.19 -4.18
CA GLY A 33 -16.69 -10.14 -4.49
C GLY A 33 -15.79 -9.82 -3.30
N ILE A 34 -16.36 -9.62 -2.11
CA ILE A 34 -15.60 -9.41 -0.86
C ILE A 34 -14.67 -10.60 -0.57
N ALA A 35 -15.12 -11.83 -0.84
CA ALA A 35 -14.32 -13.03 -0.57
C ALA A 35 -13.18 -13.25 -1.58
N LEU A 36 -13.38 -12.91 -2.86
CA LEU A 36 -12.51 -13.33 -3.95
C LEU A 36 -11.61 -12.25 -4.52
N VAL A 37 -11.98 -10.97 -4.42
CA VAL A 37 -11.13 -9.90 -4.96
C VAL A 37 -9.84 -9.80 -4.14
N PRO A 38 -8.66 -10.06 -4.73
CA PRO A 38 -7.40 -9.98 -4.02
C PRO A 38 -6.97 -8.53 -3.80
N TYR A 39 -6.16 -8.31 -2.76
CA TYR A 39 -5.46 -7.06 -2.51
C TYR A 39 -3.98 -7.24 -2.79
N PHE A 40 -3.37 -6.21 -3.39
CA PHE A 40 -1.98 -6.28 -3.81
C PHE A 40 -1.03 -6.24 -2.62
N PRO A 41 -0.07 -7.17 -2.50
CA PRO A 41 0.95 -7.10 -1.46
C PRO A 41 1.80 -5.85 -1.64
N MET A 42 1.97 -5.09 -0.54
CA MET A 42 2.82 -3.93 -0.52
C MET A 42 3.56 -3.79 0.79
N THR A 43 4.84 -3.41 0.70
CA THR A 43 5.67 -3.00 1.82
C THR A 43 6.33 -1.67 1.50
N GLN A 44 6.18 -0.70 2.39
CA GLN A 44 6.81 0.61 2.30
C GLN A 44 8.01 0.68 3.23
N VAL A 45 9.13 1.20 2.72
CA VAL A 45 10.29 1.57 3.52
C VAL A 45 10.47 3.07 3.42
N HIS A 46 10.31 3.75 4.54
CA HIS A 46 10.55 5.18 4.63
C HIS A 46 12.03 5.43 4.76
N LEU A 47 12.55 6.31 3.91
CA LEU A 47 13.96 6.65 3.83
C LEU A 47 14.15 8.14 4.09
N VAL A 48 15.18 8.48 4.85
CA VAL A 48 15.63 9.86 5.07
C VAL A 48 17.02 10.01 4.50
N ALA A 49 17.20 10.99 3.61
CA ALA A 49 18.49 11.32 3.08
C ALA A 49 19.19 12.33 4.01
N LYS A 50 20.43 12.03 4.41
CA LYS A 50 21.27 12.93 5.23
C LYS A 50 21.71 14.18 4.45
N GLU A 51 21.76 14.06 3.13
CA GLU A 51 22.07 15.13 2.18
C GLU A 51 21.41 14.86 0.83
N PRO A 52 21.18 15.85 0.00
CA PRO A 52 20.52 15.70 -1.29
C PRO A 52 21.45 15.07 -2.34
N PHE A 53 21.70 13.77 -2.24
CA PHE A 53 22.60 13.00 -3.13
C PHE A 53 22.20 13.09 -4.61
N TRP A 54 20.94 13.38 -4.91
CA TRP A 54 20.42 13.58 -6.27
C TRP A 54 20.94 14.85 -6.94
N GLU A 55 21.43 15.84 -6.16
CA GLU A 55 22.09 17.01 -6.72
C GLU A 55 23.48 16.66 -7.24
N ALA A 56 24.15 15.71 -6.61
CA ALA A 56 25.49 15.28 -7.01
C ALA A 56 25.51 14.47 -8.31
N ASP A 57 24.46 13.69 -8.58
CA ASP A 57 24.36 12.85 -9.79
C ASP A 57 23.46 13.45 -10.88
N GLY A 58 22.70 14.50 -10.56
CA GLY A 58 21.83 15.21 -11.51
C GLY A 58 20.57 14.45 -11.91
N TRP A 59 20.21 13.36 -11.19
CA TRP A 59 19.00 12.58 -11.44
C TRP A 59 17.87 12.98 -10.49
N SER A 60 16.62 12.75 -10.91
CA SER A 60 15.47 12.90 -10.00
C SER A 60 15.65 12.07 -8.73
N PRO A 61 15.21 12.54 -7.55
CA PRO A 61 15.13 11.71 -6.35
C PRO A 61 14.14 10.55 -6.50
N ASP A 62 13.13 10.68 -7.39
CA ASP A 62 12.19 9.60 -7.72
C ASP A 62 12.85 8.61 -8.67
N MET A 63 12.55 7.30 -8.51
CA MET A 63 13.03 6.27 -9.43
C MET A 63 12.13 5.04 -9.43
N TRP A 64 12.18 4.29 -10.54
CA TRP A 64 11.64 2.95 -10.66
C TRP A 64 12.76 1.93 -10.73
N THR A 65 12.60 0.81 -10.02
CA THR A 65 13.56 -0.28 -10.01
C THR A 65 12.85 -1.63 -10.11
N ASP A 66 13.57 -2.64 -10.55
CA ASP A 66 13.16 -4.05 -10.55
C ASP A 66 13.64 -4.82 -9.31
N THR A 67 14.15 -4.10 -8.29
CA THR A 67 14.64 -4.67 -7.05
C THR A 67 13.64 -4.50 -5.90
N VAL A 68 14.02 -4.89 -4.68
CA VAL A 68 13.21 -4.69 -3.47
C VAL A 68 13.01 -3.22 -3.09
N ALA A 69 13.79 -2.29 -3.67
CA ALA A 69 13.52 -0.87 -3.53
C ALA A 69 12.26 -0.43 -4.30
N GLY A 70 11.88 -1.17 -5.36
CA GLY A 70 10.65 -0.98 -6.11
C GLY A 70 10.51 0.41 -6.72
N HIS A 71 9.39 1.05 -6.48
CA HIS A 71 9.14 2.44 -6.87
C HIS A 71 9.49 3.38 -5.71
N VAL A 72 10.50 4.21 -5.90
CA VAL A 72 10.89 5.23 -4.91
C VAL A 72 10.24 6.55 -5.27
N ILE A 73 9.48 7.09 -4.33
CA ILE A 73 8.79 8.37 -4.44
C ILE A 73 9.42 9.36 -3.47
N ALA A 74 9.80 10.52 -3.98
CA ALA A 74 10.24 11.63 -3.16
C ALA A 74 9.04 12.37 -2.56
N ASN A 75 8.96 12.42 -1.24
CA ASN A 75 7.97 13.21 -0.52
C ASN A 75 8.44 14.66 -0.49
N ARG A 76 7.67 15.53 -1.10
CA ARG A 76 7.99 16.96 -1.23
C ARG A 76 7.09 17.77 -0.32
N HIS A 77 7.68 18.82 0.23
CA HIS A 77 6.97 19.76 1.10
C HIS A 77 7.25 21.16 0.57
N ASN A 78 6.37 22.04 0.68
CA ASN A 78 6.27 23.44 0.30
C ASN A 78 5.31 23.69 -0.87
N VAL A 79 5.00 24.98 -1.10
CA VAL A 79 4.04 25.42 -2.13
C VAL A 79 4.51 25.05 -3.54
N ASP A 80 5.83 25.06 -3.78
CA ASP A 80 6.43 24.78 -5.09
C ASP A 80 6.78 23.30 -5.29
N ASN A 81 6.54 22.45 -4.28
CA ASN A 81 6.85 21.01 -4.31
C ASN A 81 8.32 20.70 -4.66
N THR A 82 9.25 21.54 -4.24
CA THR A 82 10.69 21.40 -4.55
C THR A 82 11.48 20.76 -3.41
N ASP A 83 11.06 20.99 -2.17
CA ASP A 83 11.73 20.51 -0.96
C ASP A 83 11.49 19.02 -0.74
N VAL A 84 12.50 18.18 -0.97
CA VAL A 84 12.44 16.75 -0.69
C VAL A 84 12.77 16.52 0.78
N THR A 85 11.76 16.10 1.55
CA THR A 85 11.89 15.87 3.00
C THR A 85 12.22 14.42 3.34
N SER A 86 11.78 13.48 2.51
CA SER A 86 12.00 12.04 2.67
C SER A 86 11.75 11.32 1.35
N LEU A 87 12.10 10.03 1.32
CA LEU A 87 11.77 9.13 0.21
C LEU A 87 10.96 7.97 0.76
N THR A 88 10.09 7.42 -0.05
CA THR A 88 9.39 6.17 0.27
C THR A 88 9.65 5.15 -0.82
N ALA A 89 10.29 4.05 -0.47
CA ALA A 89 10.45 2.89 -1.34
C ALA A 89 9.21 2.00 -1.22
N TRP A 90 8.59 1.71 -2.35
CA TRP A 90 7.34 0.94 -2.47
C TRP A 90 7.63 -0.40 -3.14
N ALA A 91 7.95 -1.40 -2.32
CA ALA A 91 8.04 -2.77 -2.78
C ALA A 91 6.63 -3.34 -2.99
N ARG A 92 6.37 -3.94 -4.15
CA ARG A 92 5.05 -4.45 -4.55
C ARG A 92 5.09 -5.89 -5.00
N GLY A 93 3.97 -6.61 -4.83
CA GLY A 93 3.85 -7.99 -5.29
C GLY A 93 4.92 -8.89 -4.69
N PHE A 94 5.67 -9.56 -5.54
CA PHE A 94 6.69 -10.52 -5.10
C PHE A 94 7.77 -9.91 -4.22
N THR A 95 8.24 -8.69 -4.54
CA THR A 95 9.26 -8.02 -3.73
C THR A 95 8.77 -7.64 -2.32
N ALA A 96 7.48 -7.28 -2.18
CA ALA A 96 6.87 -7.09 -0.86
C ALA A 96 6.85 -8.40 -0.05
N LEU A 97 6.47 -9.51 -0.71
CA LEU A 97 6.47 -10.84 -0.07
C LEU A 97 7.87 -11.27 0.37
N GLN A 98 8.92 -10.94 -0.41
CA GLN A 98 10.31 -11.19 -0.02
C GLN A 98 10.69 -10.41 1.24
N LEU A 99 10.36 -9.11 1.31
CA LEU A 99 10.61 -8.29 2.50
C LEU A 99 9.86 -8.80 3.73
N ASP A 100 8.70 -9.41 3.53
CA ASP A 100 7.92 -10.01 4.61
C ASP A 100 8.55 -11.31 5.18
N GLN A 101 9.54 -11.92 4.52
CA GLN A 101 10.23 -13.12 5.01
C GLN A 101 11.42 -12.82 5.92
N VAL A 102 11.84 -11.57 6.01
CA VAL A 102 12.99 -11.14 6.84
C VAL A 102 12.51 -10.26 7.99
N SER A 103 13.40 -10.01 8.94
CA SER A 103 13.11 -9.08 10.02
C SER A 103 13.00 -7.65 9.49
N PRO A 104 12.28 -6.74 10.19
CA PRO A 104 12.21 -5.33 9.81
C PRO A 104 13.58 -4.68 9.59
N GLU A 105 14.54 -4.98 10.42
CA GLU A 105 15.90 -4.41 10.32
C GLU A 105 16.65 -4.93 9.09
N GLU A 106 16.56 -6.24 8.81
CA GLU A 106 17.12 -6.83 7.58
C GLU A 106 16.45 -6.28 6.33
N GLY A 107 15.13 -6.13 6.35
CA GLY A 107 14.38 -5.54 5.23
C GLY A 107 14.79 -4.11 4.93
N LYS A 108 14.94 -3.28 5.95
CA LYS A 108 15.44 -1.90 5.81
C LYS A 108 16.87 -1.86 5.25
N ALA A 109 17.76 -2.68 5.79
CA ALA A 109 19.14 -2.77 5.33
C ALA A 109 19.22 -3.27 3.86
N TRP A 110 18.37 -4.24 3.50
CA TRP A 110 18.31 -4.76 2.14
C TRP A 110 17.87 -3.68 1.15
N VAL A 111 16.80 -2.94 1.45
CA VAL A 111 16.33 -1.85 0.58
C VAL A 111 17.41 -0.77 0.41
N ILE A 112 18.09 -0.36 1.50
CA ILE A 112 19.20 0.60 1.43
C ILE A 112 20.32 0.06 0.54
N SER A 113 20.73 -1.20 0.72
CA SER A 113 21.83 -1.79 -0.05
C SER A 113 21.54 -1.84 -1.55
N GLU A 114 20.31 -2.20 -1.93
CA GLU A 114 19.89 -2.20 -3.33
C GLU A 114 19.79 -0.77 -3.89
N PHE A 115 19.29 0.17 -3.10
CA PHE A 115 19.26 1.56 -3.48
C PHE A 115 20.67 2.10 -3.77
N GLU A 116 21.61 1.88 -2.86
CA GLU A 116 23.01 2.31 -3.01
C GLU A 116 23.73 1.62 -4.17
N ARG A 117 23.39 0.35 -4.44
CA ARG A 117 23.93 -0.40 -5.58
C ARG A 117 23.51 0.22 -6.93
N ILE A 118 22.24 0.62 -7.03
CA ILE A 118 21.69 1.24 -8.25
C ILE A 118 22.16 2.69 -8.35
N ARG A 119 22.28 3.37 -7.22
CA ARG A 119 22.56 4.80 -7.13
C ARG A 119 23.74 5.09 -6.18
N PRO A 120 24.97 4.93 -6.65
CA PRO A 120 26.18 5.07 -5.82
C PRO A 120 26.33 6.43 -5.13
N SER A 121 25.73 7.50 -5.66
CA SER A 121 25.68 8.83 -5.03
C SER A 121 24.99 8.82 -3.66
N ALA A 122 24.08 7.86 -3.41
CA ALA A 122 23.35 7.70 -2.15
C ALA A 122 24.14 6.95 -1.08
N LYS A 123 25.32 6.40 -1.41
CA LYS A 123 26.08 5.50 -0.51
C LYS A 123 26.41 6.16 0.84
N GLY A 124 25.94 5.52 1.93
CA GLY A 124 26.11 6.01 3.29
C GLY A 124 25.26 7.22 3.68
N LYS A 125 24.39 7.67 2.78
CA LYS A 125 23.58 8.88 2.95
C LYS A 125 22.12 8.62 3.30
N LEU A 126 21.70 7.34 3.36
CA LEU A 126 20.33 6.96 3.64
C LEU A 126 20.19 6.36 5.04
N GLU A 127 19.08 6.69 5.69
CA GLU A 127 18.56 6.04 6.88
C GLU A 127 17.15 5.54 6.61
N ALA A 128 16.78 4.39 7.18
CA ALA A 128 15.43 3.82 7.08
C ALA A 128 14.81 3.74 8.48
N PRO A 129 14.14 4.80 8.96
CA PRO A 129 13.54 4.80 10.28
C PRO A 129 12.38 3.81 10.39
N GLN A 130 11.66 3.53 9.31
CA GLN A 130 10.46 2.71 9.36
C GLN A 130 10.31 1.82 8.13
N ILE A 131 9.80 0.61 8.36
CA ILE A 131 9.27 -0.30 7.34
C ILE A 131 7.84 -0.69 7.73
N LYS A 132 6.93 -0.74 6.78
CA LYS A 132 5.53 -1.09 6.99
C LYS A 132 5.05 -2.05 5.91
N SER A 133 4.71 -3.28 6.31
CA SER A 133 3.95 -4.20 5.46
C SER A 133 2.46 -3.93 5.60
N TRP A 134 1.81 -3.57 4.51
CA TRP A 134 0.36 -3.40 4.47
C TRP A 134 -0.37 -4.73 4.39
N LEU A 135 0.27 -5.77 3.81
CA LEU A 135 -0.29 -7.11 3.79
C LEU A 135 -0.46 -7.69 5.21
N ARG A 136 0.49 -7.39 6.09
CA ARG A 136 0.45 -7.84 7.50
C ARG A 136 -0.34 -6.93 8.43
N ASP A 137 -0.83 -5.81 7.93
CA ASP A 137 -1.70 -4.93 8.71
C ASP A 137 -3.11 -5.56 8.83
N PRO A 138 -3.59 -5.84 10.05
CA PRO A 138 -4.89 -6.51 10.24
C PRO A 138 -6.09 -5.66 9.80
N PHE A 139 -5.90 -4.36 9.60
CA PHE A 139 -6.95 -3.41 9.20
C PHE A 139 -6.86 -3.00 7.73
N ALA A 140 -5.84 -3.46 6.99
CA ALA A 140 -5.68 -3.21 5.56
C ALA A 140 -5.62 -4.53 4.76
N ASN A 141 -4.76 -5.47 5.15
CA ASN A 141 -4.51 -6.75 4.47
C ASN A 141 -4.11 -6.58 3.00
N GLY A 142 -3.34 -5.54 2.68
CA GLY A 142 -2.85 -5.21 1.35
C GLY A 142 -2.91 -3.73 1.06
N ASP A 143 -2.60 -3.36 -0.17
CA ASP A 143 -2.57 -1.97 -0.65
C ASP A 143 -3.89 -1.54 -1.27
N TYR A 144 -4.27 -2.18 -2.37
CA TYR A 144 -5.50 -1.90 -3.12
C TYR A 144 -6.05 -3.16 -3.78
N ALA A 145 -7.32 -3.08 -4.19
CA ALA A 145 -8.01 -4.14 -4.91
C ALA A 145 -7.39 -4.38 -6.30
N VAL A 146 -7.10 -5.64 -6.61
CA VAL A 146 -6.66 -6.05 -7.95
C VAL A 146 -7.74 -6.91 -8.58
N TRP A 147 -8.31 -6.40 -9.66
CA TRP A 147 -9.37 -7.09 -10.36
C TRP A 147 -8.79 -8.12 -11.33
N GLU A 148 -8.99 -9.39 -11.05
CA GLU A 148 -8.64 -10.48 -11.95
C GLU A 148 -9.57 -10.55 -13.16
N PRO A 149 -9.20 -11.29 -14.22
CA PRO A 149 -10.05 -11.45 -15.41
C PRO A 149 -11.48 -11.86 -15.05
N GLY A 150 -12.44 -11.09 -15.55
CA GLY A 150 -13.89 -11.31 -15.30
C GLY A 150 -14.43 -10.68 -14.02
N GLN A 151 -13.60 -10.37 -13.03
CA GLN A 151 -14.05 -9.84 -11.74
C GLN A 151 -14.63 -8.44 -11.83
N VAL A 152 -14.09 -7.58 -12.70
CA VAL A 152 -14.65 -6.23 -12.92
C VAL A 152 -16.12 -6.35 -13.37
N THR A 153 -16.41 -7.22 -14.33
CA THR A 153 -17.77 -7.39 -14.85
C THR A 153 -18.70 -8.04 -13.81
N GLU A 154 -18.18 -8.95 -12.99
CA GLU A 154 -19.00 -9.69 -12.03
C GLU A 154 -19.23 -8.91 -10.73
N PHE A 155 -18.22 -8.22 -10.20
CA PHE A 155 -18.23 -7.74 -8.81
C PHE A 155 -18.18 -6.23 -8.65
N LEU A 156 -17.50 -5.47 -9.54
CA LEU A 156 -17.23 -4.04 -9.31
C LEU A 156 -18.49 -3.26 -8.96
N TYR A 157 -19.55 -3.45 -9.77
CA TYR A 157 -20.82 -2.78 -9.48
C TYR A 157 -21.48 -3.28 -8.19
N ALA A 158 -21.36 -4.58 -7.90
CA ALA A 158 -22.03 -5.21 -6.78
C ALA A 158 -21.44 -4.79 -5.42
N VAL A 159 -20.10 -4.65 -5.31
CA VAL A 159 -19.43 -4.31 -4.04
C VAL A 159 -19.70 -2.86 -3.62
N GLY A 160 -20.07 -1.98 -4.53
CA GLY A 160 -20.43 -0.59 -4.23
C GLY A 160 -21.93 -0.37 -3.94
N GLN A 161 -22.79 -1.40 -4.05
CA GLN A 161 -24.22 -1.24 -3.82
C GLN A 161 -24.56 -1.11 -2.34
N PRO A 162 -25.52 -0.25 -1.96
CA PRO A 162 -26.01 -0.20 -0.59
C PRO A 162 -26.65 -1.53 -0.16
N HIS A 163 -26.49 -1.87 1.12
CA HIS A 163 -27.19 -2.98 1.74
C HIS A 163 -27.98 -2.47 2.97
N GLY A 164 -29.28 -2.32 2.81
CA GLY A 164 -30.12 -1.66 3.80
C GLY A 164 -29.65 -0.21 4.03
N ASN A 165 -29.27 0.08 5.26
CA ASN A 165 -28.77 1.40 5.67
C ASN A 165 -27.22 1.50 5.63
N ILE A 166 -26.53 0.50 5.09
CA ILE A 166 -25.09 0.50 4.92
C ILE A 166 -24.74 0.92 3.49
N HIS A 167 -23.92 1.95 3.36
CA HIS A 167 -23.40 2.45 2.10
C HIS A 167 -21.91 2.14 2.02
N PHE A 168 -21.48 1.45 0.97
CA PHE A 168 -20.08 1.08 0.78
C PHE A 168 -19.37 2.12 -0.07
N CYS A 169 -18.12 2.42 0.29
CA CYS A 169 -17.25 3.32 -0.45
C CYS A 169 -15.78 2.91 -0.24
N GLY A 170 -14.89 3.48 -1.01
CA GLY A 170 -13.46 3.21 -0.94
C GLY A 170 -12.86 3.05 -2.33
N GLU A 171 -11.56 2.75 -2.40
CA GLU A 171 -10.85 2.61 -3.67
C GLU A 171 -11.38 1.45 -4.54
N HIS A 172 -12.06 0.50 -3.94
CA HIS A 172 -12.63 -0.70 -4.57
C HIS A 172 -14.06 -0.52 -5.11
N THR A 173 -14.65 0.69 -5.03
CA THR A 173 -16.03 0.97 -5.47
C THR A 173 -16.14 1.91 -6.65
#